data_ea6d56a629addf0146b0553e7d988156
#
_entry.id   ea6d56a629addf0146b0553e7d988156
#
_cell.length_a   1.000
_cell.length_b   1.000
_cell.length_c   1.000
_cell.angle_alpha   90.00
_cell.angle_beta   90.00
_cell.angle_gamma   90.00
#
_symmetry.space_group_name_H-M   'P 1'
#
loop_
_entity.id
_entity.type
_entity.pdbx_description
1 polymer ?
#
loop_
_entity_poly.entity_id
_entity_poly.type
_entity_poly.pdbx_seq_one_letter_code
_entity_poly.pdbx_strand_id
1 'polypeptide(L)'
;MSWSDRFAHSVNSLAPSGIRRFFDIAAEMTGVISLGVGEPDFITPWHIRESCIHSLEQGYTSYTANHGLLELREEISQQFMDEHQLQYNPKDEVLITVGVSEGLDLALRTIICPGDEILIPEPCYVSYKACVSLAGGIPVTVPTSIETEFRITVEQLEKYVSPKTKALIIGYPNNPTGAIMPKEELAKIA
;
A
#
# COMPACT_ATOMS: atom_id res chain seq x y z
N MET A 1 3.22 -6.24 36.12
CA MET A 1 2.62 -6.49 34.81
C MET A 1 2.99 -5.29 33.92
N SER A 2 3.79 -5.51 32.91
CA SER A 2 4.21 -4.44 31.97
C SER A 2 3.03 -4.01 31.09
N TRP A 3 3.05 -2.80 30.56
CA TRP A 3 2.05 -2.37 29.57
C TRP A 3 2.07 -3.25 28.32
N SER A 4 3.25 -3.75 27.92
CA SER A 4 3.40 -4.69 26.79
C SER A 4 2.61 -5.99 26.97
N ASP A 5 2.37 -6.44 28.22
CA ASP A 5 1.58 -7.65 28.51
C ASP A 5 0.09 -7.49 28.17
N ARG A 6 -0.35 -6.25 27.90
CA ARG A 6 -1.74 -5.91 27.59
C ARG A 6 -1.99 -5.74 26.08
N PHE A 7 -0.95 -5.68 25.29
CA PHE A 7 -1.08 -5.55 23.83
C PHE A 7 -1.32 -6.91 23.18
N ALA A 8 -2.04 -6.91 22.06
CA ALA A 8 -2.21 -8.10 21.24
C ALA A 8 -0.84 -8.62 20.78
N HIS A 9 -0.71 -9.94 20.68
CA HIS A 9 0.54 -10.58 20.24
C HIS A 9 0.99 -10.06 18.88
N SER A 10 0.07 -9.88 17.93
CA SER A 10 0.35 -9.33 16.60
C SER A 10 0.96 -7.93 16.64
N VAL A 11 0.58 -7.10 17.63
CA VAL A 11 1.17 -5.76 17.82
C VAL A 11 2.56 -5.85 18.44
N ASN A 12 2.72 -6.70 19.44
CA ASN A 12 4.01 -6.89 20.12
C ASN A 12 5.09 -7.51 19.21
N SER A 13 4.68 -8.29 18.21
CA SER A 13 5.59 -8.91 17.26
C SER A 13 6.11 -7.95 16.17
N LEU A 14 5.49 -6.75 16.04
CA LEU A 14 5.91 -5.77 15.05
C LEU A 14 7.11 -4.98 15.55
N ALA A 15 8.18 -4.97 14.75
CA ALA A 15 9.32 -4.09 14.99
C ALA A 15 8.92 -2.63 14.69
N PRO A 16 9.33 -1.66 15.52
CA PRO A 16 9.18 -0.25 15.21
C PRO A 16 9.80 0.09 13.85
N SER A 17 9.15 0.95 13.08
CA SER A 17 9.69 1.41 11.79
C SER A 17 11.00 2.17 12.02
N GLY A 18 12.10 1.69 11.44
CA GLY A 18 13.41 2.36 11.47
C GLY A 18 13.41 3.73 10.80
N ILE A 19 12.49 3.97 9.86
CA ILE A 19 12.39 5.23 9.11
C ILE A 19 12.10 6.42 10.05
N ARG A 20 11.21 6.26 11.04
CA ARG A 20 10.88 7.33 11.99
C ARG A 20 12.11 7.81 12.74
N ARG A 21 12.98 6.89 13.17
CA ARG A 21 14.21 7.24 13.89
C ARG A 21 15.13 8.13 13.05
N PHE A 22 15.20 7.90 11.74
CA PHE A 22 15.99 8.76 10.85
C PHE A 22 15.37 10.14 10.69
N PHE A 23 14.04 10.25 10.67
CA PHE A 23 13.37 11.56 10.63
C PHE A 23 13.59 12.35 11.91
N ASP A 24 13.52 11.71 13.08
CA ASP A 24 13.78 12.35 14.36
C ASP A 24 15.21 12.91 14.38
N ILE A 25 16.20 12.11 13.94
CA ILE A 25 17.62 12.56 13.84
C ILE A 25 17.77 13.72 12.85
N ALA A 26 17.13 13.63 11.67
CA ALA A 26 17.23 14.67 10.65
C ALA A 26 16.57 15.99 11.09
N ALA A 27 15.50 15.93 11.87
CA ALA A 27 14.81 17.10 12.41
C ALA A 27 15.67 17.89 13.44
N GLU A 28 16.59 17.20 14.12
CA GLU A 28 17.51 17.81 15.10
C GLU A 28 18.76 18.41 14.43
N MET A 29 19.00 18.15 13.15
CA MET A 29 20.16 18.60 12.42
C MET A 29 19.88 19.86 11.60
N THR A 30 20.83 20.82 11.56
CA THR A 30 20.76 22.00 10.70
C THR A 30 21.53 21.79 9.41
N GLY A 31 21.01 22.31 8.29
CA GLY A 31 21.69 22.26 6.99
C GLY A 31 21.63 20.90 6.30
N VAL A 32 20.73 20.00 6.70
CA VAL A 32 20.52 18.70 6.07
C VAL A 32 19.68 18.83 4.81
N ILE A 33 20.16 18.26 3.71
CA ILE A 33 19.36 18.02 2.51
C ILE A 33 18.70 16.65 2.68
N SER A 34 17.39 16.63 2.96
CA SER A 34 16.65 15.39 3.14
C SER A 34 16.29 14.78 1.78
N LEU A 35 16.65 13.51 1.60
CA LEU A 35 16.19 12.66 0.50
C LEU A 35 15.24 11.55 1.02
N GLY A 36 14.70 11.74 2.23
CA GLY A 36 14.00 10.69 2.96
C GLY A 36 12.57 10.44 2.51
N VAL A 37 11.69 11.43 2.59
CA VAL A 37 10.28 11.28 2.16
C VAL A 37 10.15 11.75 0.72
N GLY A 38 9.64 10.87 -0.14
CA GLY A 38 9.28 11.23 -1.50
C GLY A 38 7.93 11.95 -1.51
N GLU A 39 7.93 13.27 -1.61
CA GLU A 39 6.72 14.08 -1.80
C GLU A 39 6.95 15.10 -2.91
N PRO A 40 5.90 15.48 -3.66
CA PRO A 40 6.02 16.54 -4.66
C PRO A 40 6.38 17.86 -3.98
N ASP A 41 7.39 18.56 -4.52
CA ASP A 41 7.75 19.92 -4.10
C ASP A 41 6.90 21.01 -4.77
N PHE A 42 5.91 20.62 -5.56
CA PHE A 42 4.94 21.50 -6.21
C PHE A 42 3.69 21.67 -5.33
N ILE A 43 3.26 22.92 -5.22
CA ILE A 43 1.96 23.21 -4.59
C ILE A 43 0.85 22.66 -5.48
N THR A 44 -0.17 22.02 -4.88
CA THR A 44 -1.37 21.57 -5.60
C THR A 44 -1.93 22.69 -6.52
N PRO A 45 -2.24 22.42 -7.78
CA PRO A 45 -2.75 23.41 -8.73
C PRO A 45 -3.92 24.23 -8.17
N TRP A 46 -3.95 25.51 -8.51
CA TRP A 46 -4.92 26.43 -7.93
C TRP A 46 -6.38 26.00 -8.10
N HIS A 47 -6.76 25.55 -9.28
CA HIS A 47 -8.14 25.13 -9.56
C HIS A 47 -8.61 23.98 -8.66
N ILE A 48 -7.71 23.07 -8.26
CA ILE A 48 -8.03 21.97 -7.34
C ILE A 48 -8.22 22.54 -5.93
N ARG A 49 -7.32 23.41 -5.48
CA ARG A 49 -7.43 24.07 -4.17
C ARG A 49 -8.69 24.92 -4.05
N GLU A 50 -8.99 25.69 -5.10
CA GLU A 50 -10.17 26.53 -5.19
C GLU A 50 -11.45 25.68 -5.07
N SER A 51 -11.55 24.56 -5.80
CA SER A 51 -12.68 23.63 -5.70
C SER A 51 -12.84 23.08 -4.29
N CYS A 52 -11.72 22.76 -3.62
CA CYS A 52 -11.75 22.29 -2.23
C CYS A 52 -12.28 23.38 -1.28
N ILE A 53 -11.80 24.62 -1.41
CA ILE A 53 -12.25 25.78 -0.61
C ILE A 53 -13.75 26.01 -0.86
N HIS A 54 -14.16 26.03 -2.11
CA HIS A 54 -15.56 26.22 -2.48
C HIS A 54 -16.48 25.16 -1.89
N SER A 55 -16.06 23.89 -1.90
CA SER A 55 -16.87 22.81 -1.31
C SER A 55 -17.09 23.00 0.19
N LEU A 56 -16.08 23.51 0.92
CA LEU A 56 -16.22 23.85 2.33
C LEU A 56 -17.15 25.04 2.55
N GLU A 57 -17.06 26.08 1.72
CA GLU A 57 -17.96 27.25 1.77
C GLU A 57 -19.41 26.87 1.48
N GLN A 58 -19.65 25.86 0.64
CA GLN A 58 -20.98 25.32 0.38
C GLN A 58 -21.49 24.39 1.49
N GLY A 59 -20.68 24.13 2.53
CA GLY A 59 -21.06 23.31 3.66
C GLY A 59 -21.02 21.80 3.40
N TYR A 60 -20.25 21.32 2.43
CA TYR A 60 -20.05 19.88 2.17
C TYR A 60 -19.15 19.27 3.24
N THR A 61 -19.63 19.24 4.47
CA THR A 61 -18.90 18.79 5.67
C THR A 61 -19.59 17.62 6.39
N SER A 62 -20.61 17.03 5.77
CA SER A 62 -21.37 15.92 6.31
C SER A 62 -20.73 14.57 5.99
N TYR A 63 -21.20 13.51 6.67
CA TYR A 63 -20.83 12.14 6.33
C TYR A 63 -21.20 11.78 4.91
N THR A 64 -20.35 10.99 4.27
CA THR A 64 -20.65 10.35 2.98
C THR A 64 -21.17 8.92 3.19
N ALA A 65 -21.52 8.23 2.10
CA ALA A 65 -21.73 6.79 2.16
C ALA A 65 -20.44 6.05 2.59
N ASN A 66 -20.57 4.87 3.19
CA ASN A 66 -19.42 4.07 3.63
C ASN A 66 -18.43 3.73 2.50
N HIS A 67 -18.93 3.63 1.28
CA HIS A 67 -18.10 3.41 0.08
C HIS A 67 -17.44 4.70 -0.45
N GLY A 68 -17.72 5.85 0.13
CA GLY A 68 -17.31 7.17 -0.34
C GLY A 68 -18.35 7.81 -1.29
N LEU A 69 -18.06 9.02 -1.75
CA LEU A 69 -18.92 9.76 -2.67
C LEU A 69 -19.14 8.98 -3.97
N LEU A 70 -20.39 8.87 -4.39
CA LEU A 70 -20.75 8.15 -5.62
C LEU A 70 -20.14 8.81 -6.84
N GLU A 71 -20.19 10.13 -6.91
CA GLU A 71 -19.63 10.92 -8.00
C GLU A 71 -18.12 10.67 -8.18
N LEU A 72 -17.37 10.59 -7.09
CA LEU A 72 -15.94 10.25 -7.14
C LEU A 72 -15.71 8.82 -7.66
N ARG A 73 -16.56 7.87 -7.24
CA ARG A 73 -16.45 6.47 -7.68
C ARG A 73 -16.82 6.32 -9.16
N GLU A 74 -17.77 7.11 -9.65
CA GLU A 74 -18.16 7.18 -11.07
C GLU A 74 -17.00 7.72 -11.92
N GLU A 75 -16.34 8.81 -11.49
CA GLU A 75 -15.16 9.35 -12.17
C GLU A 75 -13.99 8.36 -12.20
N ILE A 76 -13.72 7.66 -11.09
CA ILE A 76 -12.68 6.63 -11.03
C ILE A 76 -13.01 5.48 -11.99
N SER A 77 -14.26 4.99 -12.01
CA SER A 77 -14.69 3.94 -12.93
C SER A 77 -14.52 4.37 -14.38
N GLN A 78 -14.89 5.61 -14.70
CA GLN A 78 -14.74 6.15 -16.05
C GLN A 78 -13.26 6.25 -16.45
N GLN A 79 -12.39 6.71 -15.56
CA GLN A 79 -10.96 6.78 -15.80
C GLN A 79 -10.37 5.39 -16.09
N PHE A 80 -10.74 4.37 -15.32
CA PHE A 80 -10.30 2.99 -15.60
C PHE A 80 -10.77 2.47 -16.94
N MET A 81 -11.99 2.81 -17.36
CA MET A 81 -12.50 2.46 -18.66
C MET A 81 -11.69 3.17 -19.77
N ASP A 82 -11.45 4.47 -19.63
CA ASP A 82 -10.79 5.27 -20.68
C ASP A 82 -9.31 4.91 -20.83
N GLU A 83 -8.59 4.71 -19.74
CA GLU A 83 -7.14 4.46 -19.77
C GLU A 83 -6.79 2.98 -19.96
N HIS A 84 -7.60 2.07 -19.42
CA HIS A 84 -7.24 0.65 -19.32
C HIS A 84 -8.25 -0.29 -19.96
N GLN A 85 -9.39 0.21 -20.44
CA GLN A 85 -10.52 -0.58 -20.95
C GLN A 85 -11.05 -1.58 -19.91
N LEU A 86 -10.99 -1.20 -18.62
CA LEU A 86 -11.50 -1.95 -17.49
C LEU A 86 -12.78 -1.30 -16.96
N GLN A 87 -13.83 -2.09 -16.91
CA GLN A 87 -15.15 -1.64 -16.44
C GLN A 87 -15.38 -2.11 -15.00
N TYR A 88 -15.64 -1.16 -14.11
CA TYR A 88 -16.05 -1.42 -12.73
C TYR A 88 -17.40 -0.76 -12.46
N ASN A 89 -18.29 -1.44 -11.71
CA ASN A 89 -19.52 -0.83 -11.25
C ASN A 89 -19.22 0.13 -10.08
N PRO A 90 -19.43 1.44 -10.23
CA PRO A 90 -19.12 2.40 -9.18
C PRO A 90 -19.94 2.23 -7.89
N LYS A 91 -21.06 1.48 -7.93
CA LYS A 91 -21.92 1.30 -6.77
C LYS A 91 -21.40 0.26 -5.78
N ASP A 92 -20.75 -0.79 -6.26
CA ASP A 92 -20.38 -1.98 -5.45
C ASP A 92 -18.97 -2.54 -5.71
N GLU A 93 -18.26 -2.06 -6.75
CA GLU A 93 -16.90 -2.52 -7.07
C GLU A 93 -15.82 -1.45 -6.82
N VAL A 94 -16.20 -0.26 -6.33
CA VAL A 94 -15.28 0.82 -5.99
C VAL A 94 -15.47 1.26 -4.54
N LEU A 95 -14.41 1.26 -3.77
CA LEU A 95 -14.37 1.71 -2.38
C LEU A 95 -13.31 2.82 -2.22
N ILE A 96 -13.72 3.95 -1.67
CA ILE A 96 -12.81 5.04 -1.31
C ILE A 96 -12.31 4.82 0.12
N THR A 97 -11.00 4.85 0.29
CA THR A 97 -10.33 4.63 1.59
C THR A 97 -9.49 5.83 1.99
N VAL A 98 -9.17 5.92 3.28
CA VAL A 98 -8.23 6.92 3.81
C VAL A 98 -6.79 6.50 3.44
N GLY A 99 -6.46 6.68 2.17
CA GLY A 99 -5.18 6.27 1.58
C GLY A 99 -5.09 4.77 1.31
N VAL A 100 -4.04 4.40 0.58
CA VAL A 100 -3.74 3.00 0.19
C VAL A 100 -3.49 2.11 1.41
N SER A 101 -3.03 2.68 2.53
CA SER A 101 -2.77 1.90 3.76
C SER A 101 -4.05 1.28 4.33
N GLU A 102 -5.16 2.03 4.35
CA GLU A 102 -6.46 1.46 4.72
C GLU A 102 -6.94 0.45 3.69
N GLY A 103 -6.83 0.77 2.40
CA GLY A 103 -7.21 -0.15 1.33
C GLY A 103 -6.49 -1.49 1.41
N LEU A 104 -5.18 -1.46 1.68
CA LEU A 104 -4.37 -2.65 1.87
C LEU A 104 -4.79 -3.45 3.12
N ASP A 105 -4.98 -2.77 4.25
CA ASP A 105 -5.41 -3.43 5.51
C ASP A 105 -6.78 -4.11 5.34
N LEU A 106 -7.74 -3.42 4.72
CA LEU A 106 -9.07 -3.97 4.44
C LEU A 106 -9.01 -5.18 3.49
N ALA A 107 -8.25 -5.07 2.39
CA ALA A 107 -8.10 -6.17 1.44
C ALA A 107 -7.50 -7.41 2.11
N LEU A 108 -6.42 -7.24 2.89
CA LEU A 108 -5.77 -8.34 3.58
C LEU A 108 -6.66 -8.97 4.64
N ARG A 109 -7.37 -8.17 5.45
CA ARG A 109 -8.34 -8.70 6.43
C ARG A 109 -9.49 -9.45 5.80
N THR A 110 -9.84 -9.12 4.56
CA THR A 110 -10.92 -9.79 3.83
C THR A 110 -10.52 -11.19 3.35
N ILE A 111 -9.23 -11.38 2.99
CA ILE A 111 -8.78 -12.64 2.36
C ILE A 111 -7.99 -13.55 3.28
N ILE A 112 -7.40 -13.05 4.37
CA ILE A 112 -6.50 -13.81 5.25
C ILE A 112 -7.26 -14.51 6.36
N CYS A 113 -7.01 -15.82 6.49
CA CYS A 113 -7.29 -16.60 7.70
C CYS A 113 -6.01 -16.82 8.50
N PRO A 114 -6.08 -17.05 9.83
CA PRO A 114 -4.91 -17.37 10.63
C PRO A 114 -4.11 -18.56 10.08
N GLY A 115 -2.83 -18.32 9.79
CA GLY A 115 -1.92 -19.31 9.23
C GLY A 115 -1.76 -19.26 7.71
N ASP A 116 -2.53 -18.44 7.00
CA ASP A 116 -2.32 -18.17 5.57
C ASP A 116 -1.01 -17.40 5.36
N GLU A 117 -0.28 -17.77 4.32
CA GLU A 117 0.98 -17.18 3.93
C GLU A 117 0.79 -16.17 2.81
N ILE A 118 1.40 -15.00 2.97
CA ILE A 118 1.39 -13.95 1.94
C ILE A 118 2.83 -13.71 1.49
N LEU A 119 3.10 -13.96 0.21
CA LEU A 119 4.41 -13.72 -0.37
C LEU A 119 4.64 -12.22 -0.57
N ILE A 120 5.81 -11.76 -0.15
CA ILE A 120 6.19 -10.33 -0.23
C ILE A 120 7.61 -10.23 -0.76
N PRO A 121 7.83 -9.84 -2.02
CA PRO A 121 9.16 -9.53 -2.55
C PRO A 121 9.83 -8.40 -1.75
N GLU A 122 11.11 -8.54 -1.44
CA GLU A 122 11.92 -7.53 -0.74
C GLU A 122 13.13 -7.10 -1.58
N PRO A 123 13.50 -5.80 -1.49
CA PRO A 123 12.95 -4.72 -0.65
C PRO A 123 11.57 -4.24 -1.11
N CYS A 124 10.73 -3.81 -0.15
CA CYS A 124 9.35 -3.39 -0.41
C CYS A 124 8.90 -2.28 0.56
N TYR A 125 7.71 -1.77 0.34
CA TYR A 125 7.08 -0.83 1.27
C TYR A 125 6.88 -1.47 2.66
N VAL A 126 7.36 -0.78 3.68
CA VAL A 126 7.46 -1.31 5.06
C VAL A 126 6.14 -1.78 5.66
N SER A 127 5.00 -1.22 5.22
CA SER A 127 3.69 -1.56 5.76
C SER A 127 3.17 -2.92 5.31
N TYR A 128 3.67 -3.52 4.22
CA TYR A 128 3.15 -4.79 3.71
C TYR A 128 3.20 -5.89 4.76
N LYS A 129 4.36 -6.12 5.37
CA LYS A 129 4.54 -7.13 6.41
C LYS A 129 3.68 -6.84 7.64
N ALA A 130 3.61 -5.57 8.04
CA ALA A 130 2.82 -5.15 9.20
C ALA A 130 1.33 -5.42 8.98
N CYS A 131 0.78 -5.04 7.82
CA CYS A 131 -0.63 -5.28 7.50
C CYS A 131 -0.96 -6.78 7.45
N VAL A 132 -0.10 -7.60 6.84
CA VAL A 132 -0.27 -9.07 6.83
C VAL A 132 -0.31 -9.64 8.25
N SER A 133 0.66 -9.26 9.10
CA SER A 133 0.72 -9.73 10.49
C SER A 133 -0.48 -9.27 11.32
N LEU A 134 -0.93 -8.02 11.13
CA LEU A 134 -2.11 -7.48 11.81
C LEU A 134 -3.42 -8.12 11.34
N ALA A 135 -3.47 -8.58 10.10
CA ALA A 135 -4.58 -9.37 9.57
C ALA A 135 -4.57 -10.84 10.05
N GLY A 136 -3.51 -11.28 10.76
CA GLY A 136 -3.38 -12.65 11.27
C GLY A 136 -2.66 -13.61 10.31
N GLY A 137 -2.15 -13.13 9.20
CA GLY A 137 -1.37 -13.91 8.23
C GLY A 137 0.11 -14.00 8.58
N ILE A 138 0.82 -14.82 7.82
CA ILE A 138 2.27 -15.03 7.91
C ILE A 138 2.92 -14.35 6.71
N PRO A 139 3.68 -13.24 6.90
CA PRO A 139 4.42 -12.62 5.82
C PRO A 139 5.63 -13.49 5.44
N VAL A 140 5.65 -13.99 4.23
CA VAL A 140 6.76 -14.78 3.67
C VAL A 140 7.57 -13.89 2.73
N THR A 141 8.77 -13.56 3.17
CA THR A 141 9.69 -12.70 2.42
C THR A 141 10.32 -13.46 1.27
N VAL A 142 10.24 -12.91 0.06
CA VAL A 142 10.91 -13.41 -1.12
C VAL A 142 12.02 -12.43 -1.50
N PRO A 143 13.32 -12.74 -1.26
CA PRO A 143 14.39 -11.80 -1.53
C PRO A 143 14.56 -11.58 -3.03
N THR A 144 14.69 -10.32 -3.42
CA THR A 144 15.14 -9.90 -4.75
C THR A 144 16.52 -9.25 -4.65
N SER A 145 17.22 -9.11 -5.75
CA SER A 145 18.58 -8.60 -5.76
C SER A 145 18.85 -7.70 -6.97
N ILE A 146 20.03 -7.06 -6.96
CA ILE A 146 20.46 -6.20 -8.05
C ILE A 146 20.66 -6.99 -9.35
N GLU A 147 21.00 -8.27 -9.27
CA GLU A 147 21.17 -9.15 -10.43
C GLU A 147 19.87 -9.38 -11.19
N THR A 148 18.74 -9.31 -10.49
CA THR A 148 17.40 -9.36 -11.09
C THR A 148 16.79 -7.97 -11.24
N GLU A 149 17.57 -6.90 -11.07
CA GLU A 149 17.08 -5.51 -11.06
C GLU A 149 15.91 -5.32 -10.07
N PHE A 150 15.96 -6.03 -8.94
CA PHE A 150 14.90 -6.07 -7.92
C PHE A 150 13.53 -6.52 -8.45
N ARG A 151 13.51 -7.31 -9.53
CA ARG A 151 12.30 -7.98 -10.02
C ARG A 151 12.18 -9.35 -9.40
N ILE A 152 10.97 -9.74 -9.08
CA ILE A 152 10.67 -11.11 -8.69
C ILE A 152 10.54 -11.98 -9.94
N THR A 153 11.06 -13.20 -9.90
CA THR A 153 10.94 -14.17 -10.98
C THR A 153 10.07 -15.36 -10.57
N VAL A 154 9.56 -16.10 -11.56
CA VAL A 154 8.78 -17.32 -11.30
C VAL A 154 9.60 -18.34 -10.51
N GLU A 155 10.87 -18.54 -10.88
CA GLU A 155 11.76 -19.50 -10.23
C GLU A 155 12.09 -19.11 -8.77
N GLN A 156 12.04 -17.81 -8.46
CA GLN A 156 12.14 -17.34 -7.08
C GLN A 156 10.84 -17.63 -6.33
N LEU A 157 9.68 -17.29 -6.89
CA LEU A 157 8.39 -17.54 -6.26
C LEU A 157 8.16 -19.01 -5.97
N GLU A 158 8.46 -19.90 -6.90
CA GLU A 158 8.28 -21.34 -6.74
C GLU A 158 8.99 -21.94 -5.52
N LYS A 159 10.09 -21.32 -5.06
CA LYS A 159 10.81 -21.75 -3.86
C LYS A 159 10.08 -21.42 -2.56
N TYR A 160 9.16 -20.47 -2.59
CA TYR A 160 8.46 -19.95 -1.42
C TYR A 160 6.96 -20.25 -1.42
N VAL A 161 6.40 -20.67 -2.56
CA VAL A 161 5.01 -21.11 -2.63
C VAL A 161 4.81 -22.40 -1.83
N SER A 162 3.79 -22.41 -1.01
CA SER A 162 3.37 -23.58 -0.21
C SER A 162 1.86 -23.80 -0.34
N PRO A 163 1.32 -24.90 0.17
CA PRO A 163 -0.13 -25.10 0.25
C PRO A 163 -0.88 -24.07 1.11
N LYS A 164 -0.14 -23.28 1.89
CA LYS A 164 -0.68 -22.19 2.72
C LYS A 164 -0.61 -20.83 2.04
N THR A 165 0.06 -20.73 0.90
CA THR A 165 0.17 -19.47 0.16
C THR A 165 -1.18 -19.02 -0.34
N LYS A 166 -1.63 -17.87 0.14
CA LYS A 166 -2.94 -17.28 -0.17
C LYS A 166 -2.86 -16.19 -1.23
N ALA A 167 -1.82 -15.37 -1.16
CA ALA A 167 -1.65 -14.24 -2.07
C ALA A 167 -0.18 -13.84 -2.21
N LEU A 168 0.09 -13.05 -3.24
CA LEU A 168 1.35 -12.35 -3.50
C LEU A 168 1.06 -10.86 -3.53
N ILE A 169 1.82 -10.06 -2.76
CA ILE A 169 1.77 -8.60 -2.82
C ILE A 169 2.93 -8.12 -3.68
N ILE A 170 2.61 -7.51 -4.81
CA ILE A 170 3.59 -6.86 -5.68
C ILE A 170 3.21 -5.40 -5.90
N GLY A 171 4.19 -4.51 -5.97
CA GLY A 171 4.02 -3.11 -6.30
C GLY A 171 5.12 -2.66 -7.25
N TYR A 172 4.76 -2.28 -8.47
CA TYR A 172 5.68 -1.72 -9.46
C TYR A 172 5.05 -0.45 -10.08
N PRO A 173 5.82 0.64 -10.26
CA PRO A 173 7.21 0.82 -9.83
C PRO A 173 7.39 0.58 -8.33
N ASN A 174 8.48 -0.13 -7.97
CA ASN A 174 8.69 -0.58 -6.59
C ASN A 174 9.12 0.58 -5.67
N ASN A 175 8.57 0.61 -4.48
CA ASN A 175 9.09 1.39 -3.36
C ASN A 175 9.86 0.42 -2.43
N PRO A 176 11.22 0.56 -2.24
CA PRO A 176 11.99 1.80 -2.48
C PRO A 176 12.91 1.80 -3.72
N THR A 177 12.97 0.74 -4.53
CA THR A 177 14.02 0.57 -5.54
C THR A 177 13.77 1.33 -6.85
N GLY A 178 12.52 1.72 -7.12
CA GLY A 178 12.12 2.27 -8.43
C GLY A 178 12.08 1.23 -9.55
N ALA A 179 12.30 -0.05 -9.26
CA ALA A 179 12.24 -1.13 -10.24
C ALA A 179 10.87 -1.18 -10.92
N ILE A 180 10.88 -1.53 -12.20
CA ILE A 180 9.66 -1.75 -13.02
C ILE A 180 9.58 -3.21 -13.44
N MET A 181 8.38 -3.71 -13.66
CA MET A 181 8.13 -5.09 -14.13
C MET A 181 7.60 -5.04 -15.56
N PRO A 182 8.31 -5.65 -16.54
CA PRO A 182 7.78 -5.81 -17.89
C PRO A 182 6.51 -6.64 -17.91
N LYS A 183 5.61 -6.33 -18.84
CA LYS A 183 4.33 -7.04 -19.00
C LYS A 183 4.51 -8.54 -19.19
N GLU A 184 5.52 -8.94 -19.94
CA GLU A 184 5.84 -10.33 -20.25
C GLU A 184 6.26 -11.11 -19.00
N GLU A 185 7.00 -10.47 -18.10
CA GLU A 185 7.41 -11.08 -16.82
C GLU A 185 6.22 -11.17 -15.86
N LEU A 186 5.40 -10.12 -15.81
CA LEU A 186 4.18 -10.13 -14.99
C LEU A 186 3.21 -11.23 -15.45
N ALA A 187 3.07 -11.42 -16.76
CA ALA A 187 2.21 -12.47 -17.33
C ALA A 187 2.68 -13.89 -17.01
N LYS A 188 3.98 -14.11 -16.74
CA LYS A 188 4.50 -15.42 -16.31
C LYS A 188 4.17 -15.73 -14.86
N ILE A 189 3.97 -14.67 -14.03
CA ILE A 189 3.65 -14.79 -12.61
C ILE A 189 2.14 -15.01 -12.41
N ALA A 190 1.31 -14.41 -13.28
CA ALA A 190 -0.16 -14.51 -13.21
C ALA A 190 -0.66 -15.88 -13.66
#